data_a8953c83e0a5dcb8831c9d99a1c1a6a7
#
_entry.id   a8953c83e0a5dcb8831c9d99a1c1a6a7
#
_cell.length_a   1.000
_cell.length_b   1.000
_cell.length_c   1.000
_cell.angle_alpha   90.00
_cell.angle_beta   90.00
_cell.angle_gamma   90.00
#
_symmetry.space_group_name_H-M   'P 1'
#
loop_
_entity.id
_entity.type
_entity.pdbx_description
1 polymer ?
#
loop_
_entity_poly.entity_id
_entity_poly.type
_entity_poly.pdbx_seq_one_letter_code
_entity_poly.pdbx_strand_id
1 'polypeptide(L)'
;MNDSVLEENFNKDGYVIVDDFLFTDVVNELHQLAIDHEQVDDLYRDYHSINFDNQKFPFEILPDVINAIHVTFPMLHPLEFDRGWAFVCDNQGDGVTPHADPSVINVNLWVTKNESIDDPTKNGLIIYDKKRPDDWSYDQYNSDADGITK
;
A
#
# COMPACT_ATOMS: atom_id res chain seq x y z
N MET A 1 19.96 -0.31 8.58
CA MET A 1 18.74 -0.53 9.40
C MET A 1 18.97 -1.84 10.16
N ASN A 2 18.48 -1.96 11.41
CA ASN A 2 18.71 -3.21 12.18
C ASN A 2 17.47 -4.11 11.96
N ASP A 3 17.64 -5.19 11.20
CA ASP A 3 16.58 -6.10 10.77
C ASP A 3 15.80 -6.71 11.94
N SER A 4 16.50 -7.02 13.04
CA SER A 4 15.87 -7.57 14.24
C SER A 4 14.91 -6.59 14.94
N VAL A 5 15.18 -5.29 14.88
CA VAL A 5 14.31 -4.25 15.47
C VAL A 5 13.07 -4.04 14.62
N LEU A 6 13.19 -4.10 13.30
CA LEU A 6 12.04 -4.01 12.40
C LEU A 6 11.07 -5.17 12.60
N GLU A 7 11.61 -6.38 12.64
CA GLU A 7 10.82 -7.59 12.85
C GLU A 7 10.14 -7.59 14.24
N GLU A 8 10.85 -7.17 15.29
CA GLU A 8 10.29 -7.05 16.63
C GLU A 8 9.14 -6.04 16.67
N ASN A 9 9.31 -4.85 16.05
CA ASN A 9 8.27 -3.83 15.98
C ASN A 9 7.07 -4.33 15.18
N PHE A 10 7.29 -4.97 14.04
CA PHE A 10 6.22 -5.54 13.22
C PHE A 10 5.43 -6.60 13.99
N ASN A 11 6.10 -7.51 14.68
CA ASN A 11 5.45 -8.54 15.47
C ASN A 11 4.65 -7.97 16.65
N LYS A 12 5.09 -6.87 17.21
CA LYS A 12 4.45 -6.20 18.34
C LYS A 12 3.25 -5.37 17.90
N ASP A 13 3.45 -4.50 16.91
CA ASP A 13 2.51 -3.43 16.57
C ASP A 13 1.66 -3.78 15.32
N GLY A 14 2.05 -4.83 14.55
CA GLY A 14 1.39 -5.26 13.32
C GLY A 14 1.76 -4.44 12.09
N TYR A 15 2.58 -3.41 12.26
CA TYR A 15 3.10 -2.59 11.16
C TYR A 15 4.45 -1.98 11.50
N VAL A 16 5.17 -1.54 10.48
CA VAL A 16 6.36 -0.69 10.61
C VAL A 16 6.32 0.41 9.56
N ILE A 17 6.87 1.56 9.90
CA ILE A 17 7.08 2.67 8.97
C ILE A 17 8.58 2.81 8.75
N VAL A 18 8.98 2.91 7.49
CA VAL A 18 10.38 3.04 7.09
C VAL A 18 10.49 4.24 6.17
N ASP A 19 11.05 5.32 6.69
CA ASP A 19 11.32 6.51 5.91
C ASP A 19 12.57 6.32 5.03
N ASP A 20 12.60 7.02 3.90
CA ASP A 20 13.74 7.08 2.96
C ASP A 20 14.21 5.69 2.48
N PHE A 21 13.29 4.73 2.34
CA PHE A 21 13.62 3.38 1.88
C PHE A 21 14.09 3.34 0.43
N LEU A 22 13.41 4.07 -0.45
CA LEU A 22 13.78 4.20 -1.86
C LEU A 22 14.59 5.47 -2.11
N PHE A 23 15.52 5.42 -3.06
CA PHE A 23 16.19 6.61 -3.54
C PHE A 23 15.19 7.59 -4.16
N THR A 24 15.46 8.89 -4.02
CA THR A 24 14.56 9.96 -4.49
C THR A 24 14.27 9.90 -5.99
N ASP A 25 15.22 9.48 -6.80
CA ASP A 25 15.04 9.32 -8.25
C ASP A 25 14.06 8.17 -8.57
N VAL A 26 14.13 7.05 -7.86
CA VAL A 26 13.19 5.93 -7.96
C VAL A 26 11.78 6.37 -7.55
N VAL A 27 11.65 7.10 -6.44
CA VAL A 27 10.36 7.65 -5.99
C VAL A 27 9.76 8.58 -7.05
N ASN A 28 10.56 9.49 -7.61
CA ASN A 28 10.10 10.40 -8.66
C ASN A 28 9.71 9.66 -9.94
N GLU A 29 10.44 8.61 -10.31
CA GLU A 29 10.12 7.80 -11.47
C GLU A 29 8.79 7.06 -11.28
N LEU A 30 8.60 6.37 -10.15
CA LEU A 30 7.34 5.69 -9.83
C LEU A 30 6.16 6.66 -9.81
N HIS A 31 6.34 7.84 -9.21
CA HIS A 31 5.32 8.89 -9.20
C HIS A 31 4.92 9.33 -10.61
N GLN A 32 5.92 9.61 -11.47
CA GLN A 32 5.66 10.05 -12.83
C GLN A 32 5.01 8.95 -13.68
N LEU A 33 5.49 7.72 -13.55
CA LEU A 33 4.92 6.57 -14.25
C LEU A 33 3.45 6.33 -13.88
N ALA A 34 3.09 6.50 -12.60
CA ALA A 34 1.71 6.36 -12.15
C ALA A 34 0.79 7.46 -12.73
N ILE A 35 1.27 8.71 -12.80
CA ILE A 35 0.49 9.83 -13.34
C ILE A 35 0.34 9.74 -14.87
N ASP A 36 1.41 9.37 -15.57
CA ASP A 36 1.44 9.32 -17.04
C ASP A 36 0.81 8.04 -17.60
N HIS A 37 0.43 7.08 -16.76
CA HIS A 37 -0.12 5.82 -17.23
C HIS A 37 -1.52 6.02 -17.81
N GLU A 38 -1.64 5.81 -19.12
CA GLU A 38 -2.90 6.01 -19.86
C GLU A 38 -3.94 4.93 -19.57
N GLN A 39 -3.49 3.74 -19.16
CA GLN A 39 -4.35 2.58 -18.96
C GLN A 39 -4.83 2.53 -17.50
N VAL A 40 -6.10 2.79 -17.28
CA VAL A 40 -6.76 2.68 -16.00
C VAL A 40 -7.55 1.37 -15.97
N ASP A 41 -7.28 0.52 -14.98
CA ASP A 41 -8.01 -0.75 -14.83
C ASP A 41 -9.36 -0.54 -14.14
N ASP A 42 -9.36 0.26 -13.06
CA ASP A 42 -10.58 0.61 -12.35
C ASP A 42 -10.64 2.13 -12.16
N LEU A 43 -11.80 2.70 -12.53
CA LEU A 43 -12.11 4.10 -12.32
C LEU A 43 -13.16 4.25 -11.22
N TYR A 44 -12.74 4.83 -10.11
CA TYR A 44 -13.61 5.20 -9.00
C TYR A 44 -13.91 6.70 -9.04
N ARG A 45 -14.86 7.16 -8.24
CA ARG A 45 -15.23 8.57 -8.20
C ARG A 45 -14.07 9.49 -7.83
N ASP A 46 -13.21 9.03 -6.92
CA ASP A 46 -12.23 9.85 -6.21
C ASP A 46 -10.78 9.42 -6.48
N TYR A 47 -10.61 8.30 -7.17
CA TYR A 47 -9.30 7.77 -7.54
C TYR A 47 -9.44 6.77 -8.70
N HIS A 48 -8.33 6.47 -9.33
CA HIS A 48 -8.23 5.33 -10.24
C HIS A 48 -7.09 4.41 -9.84
N SER A 49 -7.18 3.15 -10.25
CA SER A 49 -6.16 2.15 -9.97
C SER A 49 -5.57 1.57 -11.25
N ILE A 50 -4.30 1.21 -11.13
CA ILE A 50 -3.53 0.43 -12.09
C ILE A 50 -3.19 -0.87 -11.39
N ASN A 51 -3.76 -2.00 -11.86
CA ASN A 51 -3.61 -3.30 -11.22
C ASN A 51 -2.46 -4.08 -11.85
N PHE A 52 -1.74 -4.84 -11.05
CA PHE A 52 -0.65 -5.69 -11.54
C PHE A 52 -0.45 -6.93 -10.66
N ASP A 53 0.18 -7.94 -11.22
CA ASP A 53 0.52 -9.19 -10.56
C ASP A 53 1.95 -9.65 -10.94
N ASN A 54 2.34 -10.83 -10.50
CA ASN A 54 3.66 -11.40 -10.78
C ASN A 54 3.88 -11.82 -12.26
N GLN A 55 2.87 -11.71 -13.11
CA GLN A 55 2.95 -12.03 -14.54
C GLN A 55 2.99 -10.78 -15.41
N LYS A 56 2.38 -9.67 -14.94
CA LYS A 56 2.25 -8.43 -15.70
C LYS A 56 2.51 -7.23 -14.82
N PHE A 57 3.59 -6.53 -15.09
CA PHE A 57 3.94 -5.25 -14.45
C PHE A 57 3.68 -4.09 -15.42
N PRO A 58 2.98 -3.03 -14.97
CA PRO A 58 2.74 -1.84 -15.79
C PRO A 58 4.02 -1.00 -16.00
N PHE A 59 4.99 -1.12 -15.10
CA PHE A 59 6.24 -0.36 -15.11
C PHE A 59 7.44 -1.30 -15.00
N GLU A 60 8.44 -1.10 -15.85
CA GLU A 60 9.66 -1.95 -15.88
C GLU A 60 10.48 -1.92 -14.61
N ILE A 61 10.39 -0.85 -13.82
CA ILE A 61 11.11 -0.69 -12.55
C ILE A 61 10.50 -1.51 -11.38
N LEU A 62 9.22 -1.88 -11.46
CA LEU A 62 8.51 -2.54 -10.34
C LEU A 62 9.14 -3.87 -9.90
N PRO A 63 9.59 -4.78 -10.78
CA PRO A 63 10.25 -6.00 -10.36
C PRO A 63 11.50 -5.75 -9.50
N ASP A 64 12.29 -4.73 -9.81
CA ASP A 64 13.49 -4.39 -9.05
C ASP A 64 13.12 -3.78 -7.69
N VAL A 65 12.10 -2.93 -7.62
CA VAL A 65 11.59 -2.37 -6.36
C VAL A 65 11.03 -3.47 -5.46
N ILE A 66 10.22 -4.38 -6.00
CA ILE A 66 9.65 -5.51 -5.24
C ILE A 66 10.77 -6.42 -4.72
N ASN A 67 11.76 -6.72 -5.55
CA ASN A 67 12.92 -7.51 -5.14
C ASN A 67 13.73 -6.81 -4.04
N ALA A 68 13.95 -5.50 -4.14
CA ALA A 68 14.65 -4.73 -3.11
C ALA A 68 13.90 -4.79 -1.76
N ILE A 69 12.56 -4.66 -1.78
CA ILE A 69 11.72 -4.81 -0.60
C ILE A 69 11.85 -6.22 -0.02
N HIS A 70 11.69 -7.24 -0.85
CA HIS A 70 11.73 -8.64 -0.43
C HIS A 70 13.08 -9.02 0.21
N VAL A 71 14.19 -8.56 -0.36
CA VAL A 71 15.53 -8.84 0.16
C VAL A 71 15.81 -8.08 1.46
N THR A 72 15.25 -6.86 1.61
CA THR A 72 15.51 -6.00 2.77
C THR A 72 14.74 -6.44 4.01
N PHE A 73 13.54 -7.00 3.85
CA PHE A 73 12.66 -7.33 4.97
C PHE A 73 12.56 -8.85 5.20
N PRO A 74 13.27 -9.42 6.20
CA PRO A 74 13.30 -10.87 6.44
C PRO A 74 11.93 -11.51 6.65
N MET A 75 10.94 -10.77 7.20
CA MET A 75 9.59 -11.26 7.38
C MET A 75 8.87 -11.58 6.05
N LEU A 76 9.37 -11.06 4.93
CA LEU A 76 8.83 -11.33 3.60
C LEU A 76 9.46 -12.56 2.94
N HIS A 77 10.63 -13.04 3.39
CA HIS A 77 11.36 -14.13 2.72
C HIS A 77 10.53 -15.41 2.50
N PRO A 78 9.63 -15.84 3.42
CA PRO A 78 8.80 -17.02 3.20
C PRO A 78 7.57 -16.75 2.30
N LEU A 79 7.35 -15.49 1.89
CA LEU A 79 6.20 -15.07 1.12
C LEU A 79 6.59 -14.79 -0.33
N GLU A 80 5.62 -14.89 -1.23
CA GLU A 80 5.75 -14.53 -2.63
C GLU A 80 4.91 -13.29 -2.92
N PHE A 81 5.38 -12.45 -3.85
CA PHE A 81 4.57 -11.36 -4.36
C PHE A 81 3.40 -11.92 -5.18
N ASP A 82 2.18 -11.55 -4.81
CA ASP A 82 0.96 -11.96 -5.49
C ASP A 82 0.47 -10.87 -6.45
N ARG A 83 0.14 -9.70 -5.91
CA ARG A 83 -0.44 -8.58 -6.67
C ARG A 83 -0.15 -7.24 -6.04
N GLY A 84 -0.38 -6.18 -6.81
CA GLY A 84 -0.28 -4.82 -6.33
C GLY A 84 -1.19 -3.87 -7.10
N TRP A 85 -1.32 -2.69 -6.57
CA TRP A 85 -2.09 -1.58 -7.13
C TRP A 85 -1.27 -0.29 -7.03
N ALA A 86 -1.37 0.56 -8.04
CA ALA A 86 -1.00 1.95 -7.93
C ALA A 86 -2.28 2.79 -7.91
N PHE A 87 -2.49 3.58 -6.86
CA PHE A 87 -3.63 4.48 -6.73
C PHE A 87 -3.23 5.91 -7.05
N VAL A 88 -4.00 6.56 -7.93
CA VAL A 88 -3.87 7.97 -8.22
C VAL A 88 -5.16 8.66 -7.78
N CYS A 89 -5.05 9.51 -6.75
CA CYS A 89 -6.18 10.23 -6.16
C CYS A 89 -6.23 11.67 -6.68
N ASP A 90 -7.44 12.19 -6.91
CA ASP A 90 -7.68 13.53 -7.47
C ASP A 90 -8.14 14.57 -6.43
N ASN A 91 -8.15 14.25 -5.16
CA ASN A 91 -8.60 15.12 -4.03
C ASN A 91 -10.07 15.57 -4.10
N GLN A 92 -10.92 14.89 -4.88
CA GLN A 92 -12.32 15.28 -5.04
C GLN A 92 -13.28 14.50 -4.15
N GLY A 93 -12.80 13.52 -3.38
CA GLY A 93 -13.64 12.63 -2.60
C GLY A 93 -13.07 12.16 -1.27
N ASP A 94 -13.74 11.17 -0.70
CA ASP A 94 -13.45 10.65 0.64
C ASP A 94 -12.31 9.60 0.65
N GLY A 95 -11.71 9.32 -0.52
CA GLY A 95 -10.64 8.34 -0.68
C GLY A 95 -11.12 6.89 -0.61
N VAL A 96 -10.21 6.00 -0.27
CA VAL A 96 -10.50 4.55 -0.17
C VAL A 96 -11.15 4.26 1.17
N THR A 97 -12.30 3.57 1.16
CA THR A 97 -13.01 3.20 2.39
C THR A 97 -12.20 2.20 3.22
N PRO A 98 -12.39 2.16 4.56
CA PRO A 98 -11.76 1.17 5.42
C PRO A 98 -12.02 -0.26 4.93
N HIS A 99 -10.97 -1.03 4.76
CA HIS A 99 -11.02 -2.42 4.33
C HIS A 99 -9.76 -3.16 4.77
N ALA A 100 -9.73 -4.46 4.58
CA ALA A 100 -8.52 -5.28 4.67
C ALA A 100 -8.26 -5.93 3.31
N ASP A 101 -6.99 -5.97 2.90
CA ASP A 101 -6.60 -6.67 1.68
C ASP A 101 -6.45 -8.18 1.91
N PRO A 102 -6.70 -9.01 0.90
CA PRO A 102 -6.56 -10.47 1.00
C PRO A 102 -5.09 -10.89 0.91
N SER A 103 -4.28 -10.42 1.83
CA SER A 103 -2.83 -10.67 1.86
C SER A 103 -2.35 -11.01 3.26
N VAL A 104 -1.21 -11.65 3.36
CA VAL A 104 -0.53 -11.93 4.64
C VAL A 104 0.17 -10.66 5.14
N ILE A 105 0.84 -9.95 4.24
CA ILE A 105 1.51 -8.67 4.51
C ILE A 105 1.25 -7.73 3.33
N ASN A 106 0.88 -6.50 3.64
CA ASN A 106 0.82 -5.41 2.67
C ASN A 106 2.06 -4.53 2.79
N VAL A 107 2.56 -4.06 1.66
CA VAL A 107 3.61 -3.04 1.60
C VAL A 107 3.06 -1.84 0.85
N ASN A 108 3.03 -0.70 1.50
CA ASN A 108 2.57 0.55 0.90
C ASN A 108 3.76 1.48 0.63
N LEU A 109 3.91 1.94 -0.59
CA LEU A 109 4.93 2.90 -1.02
C LEU A 109 4.27 4.24 -1.27
N TRP A 110 4.60 5.24 -0.46
CA TRP A 110 4.17 6.62 -0.68
C TRP A 110 5.13 7.30 -1.65
N VAL A 111 4.68 7.53 -2.85
CA VAL A 111 5.43 8.23 -3.90
C VAL A 111 4.92 9.64 -4.16
N THR A 112 3.86 10.07 -3.46
CA THR A 112 3.29 11.42 -3.54
C THR A 112 4.24 12.42 -2.89
N LYS A 113 4.49 13.53 -3.58
CA LYS A 113 5.32 14.63 -3.05
C LYS A 113 4.57 15.37 -1.94
N ASN A 114 5.30 15.80 -0.92
CA ASN A 114 4.72 16.52 0.23
C ASN A 114 3.96 17.79 -0.17
N GLU A 115 4.42 18.51 -1.19
CA GLU A 115 3.75 19.69 -1.72
C GLU A 115 2.41 19.42 -2.40
N SER A 116 2.13 18.16 -2.74
CA SER A 116 0.85 17.72 -3.32
C SER A 116 -0.17 17.26 -2.26
N ILE A 117 0.18 17.37 -0.98
CA ILE A 117 -0.70 16.99 0.13
C ILE A 117 -1.32 18.26 0.72
N ASP A 118 -2.60 18.50 0.45
CA ASP A 118 -3.30 19.71 0.90
C ASP A 118 -3.47 19.77 2.42
N ASP A 119 -3.83 18.66 3.05
CA ASP A 119 -4.03 18.56 4.50
C ASP A 119 -3.40 17.25 5.04
N PRO A 120 -2.17 17.31 5.55
CA PRO A 120 -1.49 16.12 6.06
C PRO A 120 -2.16 15.49 7.29
N THR A 121 -3.15 16.16 7.90
CA THR A 121 -3.90 15.60 9.03
C THR A 121 -5.08 14.73 8.60
N LYS A 122 -5.46 14.79 7.32
CA LYS A 122 -6.59 14.06 6.73
C LYS A 122 -6.18 13.07 5.65
N ASN A 123 -5.01 13.31 5.04
CA ASN A 123 -4.50 12.49 3.95
C ASN A 123 -3.50 11.47 4.49
N GLY A 124 -3.57 10.25 4.00
CA GLY A 124 -2.66 9.18 4.39
C GLY A 124 -3.38 7.87 4.69
N LEU A 125 -2.62 6.89 5.16
CA LEU A 125 -3.13 5.59 5.56
C LEU A 125 -3.53 5.63 7.04
N ILE A 126 -4.77 5.23 7.33
CA ILE A 126 -5.25 5.04 8.69
C ILE A 126 -5.19 3.55 9.01
N ILE A 127 -4.40 3.17 9.99
CA ILE A 127 -4.28 1.80 10.47
C ILE A 127 -5.11 1.68 11.76
N TYR A 128 -6.09 0.77 11.75
CA TYR A 128 -6.90 0.48 12.92
C TYR A 128 -6.20 -0.56 13.78
N ASP A 129 -6.12 -0.33 15.08
CA ASP A 129 -5.53 -1.25 16.08
C ASP A 129 -6.47 -2.41 16.47
N LYS A 130 -7.71 -2.35 16.00
CA LYS A 130 -8.74 -3.35 16.30
C LYS A 130 -8.68 -4.50 15.30
N LYS A 131 -8.35 -5.68 15.78
CA LYS A 131 -8.33 -6.89 14.95
C LYS A 131 -9.75 -7.30 14.52
N ARG A 132 -9.83 -7.88 13.32
CA ARG A 132 -11.05 -8.54 12.85
C ARG A 132 -11.49 -9.62 13.86
N PRO A 133 -12.80 -9.74 14.18
CA PRO A 133 -13.31 -10.87 14.95
C PRO A 133 -12.96 -12.21 14.29
N ASP A 134 -12.56 -13.20 15.06
CA ASP A 134 -12.09 -14.50 14.56
C ASP A 134 -13.16 -15.30 13.80
N ASP A 135 -14.43 -15.04 14.10
CA ASP A 135 -15.59 -15.68 13.48
C ASP A 135 -16.09 -14.96 12.20
N TRP A 136 -15.49 -13.81 11.85
CA TRP A 136 -15.85 -13.07 10.64
C TRP A 136 -15.05 -13.56 9.44
N SER A 137 -15.76 -13.80 8.32
CA SER A 137 -15.10 -13.99 7.03
C SER A 137 -14.49 -12.67 6.55
N TYR A 138 -13.59 -12.75 5.57
CA TYR A 138 -13.01 -11.60 4.89
C TYR A 138 -14.10 -10.72 4.24
N ASP A 139 -15.07 -11.34 3.58
CA ASP A 139 -16.17 -10.62 2.92
C ASP A 139 -17.08 -9.92 3.92
N GLN A 140 -17.37 -10.54 5.07
CA GLN A 140 -18.15 -9.90 6.15
C GLN A 140 -17.43 -8.68 6.69
N TYR A 141 -16.12 -8.79 6.95
CA TYR A 141 -15.32 -7.68 7.44
C TYR A 141 -15.35 -6.49 6.47
N ASN A 142 -15.13 -6.73 5.18
CA ASN A 142 -15.10 -5.68 4.16
C ASN A 142 -16.49 -5.15 3.77
N SER A 143 -17.57 -5.87 4.07
CA SER A 143 -18.94 -5.42 3.79
C SER A 143 -19.55 -4.54 4.90
N ASP A 144 -18.97 -4.56 6.11
CA ASP A 144 -19.43 -3.78 7.27
C ASP A 144 -18.49 -2.61 7.58
N ALA A 145 -18.44 -1.63 6.67
CA ALA A 145 -17.65 -0.43 6.86
C ALA A 145 -17.98 0.33 8.16
N ASP A 146 -19.26 0.31 8.60
CA ASP A 146 -19.69 0.91 9.87
C ASP A 146 -19.20 0.13 11.09
N GLY A 147 -19.06 -1.19 10.97
CA GLY A 147 -18.52 -2.08 12.01
C GLY A 147 -17.02 -1.95 12.20
N ILE A 148 -16.28 -1.68 11.12
CA ILE A 148 -14.82 -1.51 11.15
C ILE A 148 -14.41 -0.23 11.91
N THR A 149 -15.23 0.81 11.84
CA THR A 149 -14.93 2.13 12.42
C THR A 149 -15.41 2.33 13.86
N LYS A 150 -16.06 1.36 14.46
CA LYS A 150 -16.53 1.36 15.88
C LYS A 150 -15.59 0.60 16.77
#